data_a3fa7ddb7d06bd24f844e3bfcb1d6b24
#
_entry.id   a3fa7ddb7d06bd24f844e3bfcb1d6b24
#
_cell.length_a   1.000
_cell.length_b   1.000
_cell.length_c   1.000
_cell.angle_alpha   90.00
_cell.angle_beta   90.00
_cell.angle_gamma   90.00
#
_symmetry.space_group_name_H-M   'P 1'
#
loop_
_entity.id
_entity.type
_entity.pdbx_description
1 polymer ?
#
loop_
_entity_poly.entity_id
_entity_poly.type
_entity_poly.pdbx_seq_one_letter_code
_entity_poly.pdbx_strand_id
1 'polypeptide(L)'
;MRRPASLLLPFLLASCAVLQPAPPAEETPAEATQRRAAAPRPAYNLTGYPPAVRDGYIDGCETARKSDYGRKDEKRFAADPRYRMGWNDGFSICSRK
;
A
#
# COMPACT_ATOMS: atom_id res chain seq x y z
N MET A 1 -20.96 -0.26 62.28
CA MET A 1 -20.98 -0.40 61.64
C MET A 1 -20.71 -0.39 60.54
N ARG A 2 -20.49 -0.41 59.89
CA ARG A 2 -20.33 -0.60 59.01
C ARG A 2 -20.00 -0.57 58.06
N ARG A 3 -19.69 -0.86 57.21
CA ARG A 3 -19.45 -1.05 56.43
C ARG A 3 -19.11 -1.03 55.44
N PRO A 4 -19.11 -1.14 54.73
CA PRO A 4 -18.89 -0.94 53.73
C PRO A 4 -18.18 -1.51 52.85
N ALA A 5 -17.87 -1.88 52.34
CA ALA A 5 -17.26 -2.66 51.57
C ALA A 5 -17.69 -2.80 50.24
N SER A 6 -18.13 -2.38 49.61
CA SER A 6 -18.61 -2.61 48.36
C SER A 6 -17.94 -1.94 47.27
N LEU A 7 -16.73 -1.75 47.42
CA LEU A 7 -16.03 -0.99 46.50
C LEU A 7 -15.35 -1.70 45.45
N LEU A 8 -15.43 -2.96 45.42
CA LEU A 8 -14.59 -3.74 44.61
C LEU A 8 -15.11 -3.99 43.23
N LEU A 9 -16.30 -3.63 42.97
CA LEU A 9 -16.93 -4.00 41.76
C LEU A 9 -16.38 -3.41 40.49
N PRO A 10 -15.88 -2.21 40.51
CA PRO A 10 -15.47 -1.58 39.26
C PRO A 10 -14.34 -2.25 38.56
N PHE A 11 -13.58 -2.99 39.30
CA PHE A 11 -12.44 -3.59 38.68
C PHE A 11 -12.76 -4.62 37.65
N LEU A 12 -13.87 -5.22 37.76
CA LEU A 12 -14.21 -6.28 36.86
C LEU A 12 -14.48 -5.80 35.46
N LEU A 13 -14.90 -4.59 35.32
CA LEU A 13 -15.25 -4.07 34.02
C LEU A 13 -14.03 -3.84 33.17
N ALA A 14 -12.94 -3.49 33.76
CA ALA A 14 -11.74 -3.24 33.01
C ALA A 14 -11.23 -4.48 32.35
N SER A 15 -11.44 -5.60 32.95
CA SER A 15 -10.96 -6.85 32.37
C SER A 15 -11.63 -7.18 31.05
N CYS A 16 -12.87 -6.84 30.93
CA CYS A 16 -13.60 -7.20 29.74
C CYS A 16 -13.05 -6.52 28.49
N ALA A 17 -12.59 -5.30 28.65
CA ALA A 17 -12.08 -4.57 27.51
C ALA A 17 -10.84 -5.23 26.92
N VAL A 18 -10.08 -5.90 27.75
CA VAL A 18 -8.85 -6.51 27.28
C VAL A 18 -9.09 -7.74 26.44
N LEU A 19 -10.23 -8.35 26.61
CA LEU A 19 -10.53 -9.58 25.92
C LEU A 19 -10.97 -9.39 24.49
N GLN A 20 -11.31 -8.19 24.11
CA GLN A 20 -11.71 -7.95 22.74
C GLN A 20 -10.50 -8.00 21.83
N PRO A 21 -10.60 -8.74 20.71
CA PRO A 21 -9.51 -8.73 19.76
C PRO A 21 -9.39 -7.33 19.17
N ALA A 22 -8.17 -6.88 19.05
CA ALA A 22 -7.92 -5.61 18.40
C ALA A 22 -8.23 -5.75 16.93
N PRO A 23 -8.82 -4.74 16.30
CA PRO A 23 -8.99 -4.75 14.85
C PRO A 23 -7.61 -4.75 14.20
N PRO A 24 -7.48 -5.34 13.02
CA PRO A 24 -6.20 -5.28 12.33
C PRO A 24 -5.81 -3.83 12.14
N ALA A 25 -4.58 -3.53 12.45
CA ALA A 25 -4.08 -2.18 12.29
C ALA A 25 -3.95 -1.87 10.81
N GLU A 26 -4.36 -0.68 10.44
CA GLU A 26 -4.15 -0.22 9.08
C GLU A 26 -2.68 0.00 8.83
N GLU A 27 -2.26 -0.30 7.62
CA GLU A 27 -0.89 -0.10 7.22
C GLU A 27 -0.55 1.38 7.23
N THR A 28 0.57 1.73 7.84
CA THR A 28 1.02 3.12 7.83
C THR A 28 1.63 3.46 6.48
N PRO A 29 1.75 4.73 6.14
CA PRO A 29 2.43 5.13 4.90
C PRO A 29 3.86 4.62 4.82
N ALA A 30 4.58 4.59 5.94
CA ALA A 30 5.94 4.08 5.95
C ALA A 30 5.99 2.59 5.67
N GLU A 31 5.06 1.83 6.25
CA GLU A 31 4.97 0.40 6.00
C GLU A 31 4.61 0.10 4.55
N ALA A 32 3.70 0.87 3.99
CA ALA A 32 3.33 0.72 2.59
C ALA A 32 4.52 0.99 1.68
N THR A 33 5.31 2.00 1.98
CA THR A 33 6.51 2.32 1.22
C THR A 33 7.52 1.18 1.30
N GLN A 34 7.72 0.63 2.48
CA GLN A 34 8.63 -0.50 2.65
C GLN A 34 8.17 -1.73 1.90
N ARG A 35 6.89 -2.01 1.95
CA ARG A 35 6.31 -3.15 1.24
C ARG A 35 6.51 -3.02 -0.26
N ARG A 36 6.27 -1.84 -0.81
CA ARG A 36 6.48 -1.60 -2.23
C ARG A 36 7.94 -1.69 -2.61
N ALA A 37 8.82 -1.16 -1.78
CA ALA A 37 10.25 -1.20 -2.05
C ALA A 37 10.79 -2.63 -2.03
N ALA A 38 10.21 -3.49 -1.21
CA ALA A 38 10.64 -4.88 -1.11
C ALA A 38 10.04 -5.76 -2.19
N ALA A 39 8.98 -5.33 -2.87
CA ALA A 39 8.35 -6.14 -3.89
C ALA A 39 9.27 -6.30 -5.10
N PRO A 40 9.44 -7.51 -5.61
CA PRO A 40 10.30 -7.72 -6.78
C PRO A 40 9.66 -7.08 -8.01
N ARG A 41 10.52 -6.54 -8.85
CA ARG A 41 10.07 -5.94 -10.09
C ARG A 41 9.60 -7.02 -11.05
N PRO A 42 8.38 -6.93 -11.57
CA PRO A 42 7.89 -7.91 -12.55
C PRO A 42 8.68 -7.83 -13.86
N ALA A 43 8.80 -8.95 -14.52
CA ALA A 43 9.42 -9.02 -15.82
C ALA A 43 8.37 -8.88 -16.91
N TYR A 44 8.50 -7.85 -17.72
CA TYR A 44 7.63 -7.62 -18.87
C TYR A 44 8.45 -7.72 -20.14
N ASN A 45 7.85 -8.27 -21.17
CA ASN A 45 8.52 -8.32 -22.47
C ASN A 45 8.24 -7.02 -23.24
N LEU A 46 9.04 -6.03 -22.96
CA LEU A 46 8.93 -4.71 -23.57
C LEU A 46 10.18 -4.42 -24.44
N THR A 47 10.66 -5.44 -25.13
CA THR A 47 11.81 -5.33 -25.99
C THR A 47 11.55 -4.29 -27.08
N GLY A 48 12.52 -3.41 -27.30
CA GLY A 48 12.41 -2.38 -28.32
C GLY A 48 11.91 -1.05 -27.80
N TYR A 49 11.40 -1.00 -26.57
CA TYR A 49 10.99 0.28 -25.98
C TYR A 49 12.16 0.92 -25.23
N PRO A 50 12.25 2.26 -25.25
CA PRO A 50 13.25 2.94 -24.43
C PRO A 50 13.11 2.60 -22.95
N PRO A 51 14.21 2.60 -22.19
CA PRO A 51 14.15 2.22 -20.79
C PRO A 51 13.14 3.02 -19.96
N ALA A 52 13.03 4.33 -20.18
CA ALA A 52 12.10 5.15 -19.43
C ALA A 52 10.64 4.77 -19.71
N VAL A 53 10.32 4.45 -20.96
CA VAL A 53 8.98 3.99 -21.33
C VAL A 53 8.68 2.66 -20.66
N ARG A 54 9.65 1.74 -20.68
CA ARG A 54 9.48 0.44 -20.03
C ARG A 54 9.23 0.59 -18.55
N ASP A 55 10.04 1.41 -17.89
CA ASP A 55 9.90 1.63 -16.46
C ASP A 55 8.52 2.19 -16.13
N GLY A 56 8.11 3.19 -16.89
CA GLY A 56 6.79 3.77 -16.69
C GLY A 56 5.67 2.77 -16.92
N TYR A 57 5.77 2.01 -18.00
CA TYR A 57 4.74 1.03 -18.33
C TYR A 57 4.56 -0.01 -17.22
N ILE A 58 5.66 -0.54 -16.71
CA ILE A 58 5.60 -1.52 -15.62
C ILE A 58 4.99 -0.87 -14.38
N ASP A 59 5.46 0.31 -14.01
CA ASP A 59 4.96 0.99 -12.83
C ASP A 59 3.46 1.31 -12.96
N GLY A 60 3.04 1.80 -14.10
CA GLY A 60 1.64 2.12 -14.34
C GLY A 60 0.74 0.90 -14.38
N CYS A 61 1.19 -0.14 -15.06
CA CYS A 61 0.43 -1.38 -15.17
C CYS A 61 0.26 -2.04 -13.79
N GLU A 62 1.34 -2.11 -13.02
CA GLU A 62 1.27 -2.71 -11.68
C GLU A 62 0.44 -1.87 -10.73
N THR A 63 0.42 -0.55 -10.92
CA THR A 63 -0.45 0.33 -10.14
C THR A 63 -1.91 0.06 -10.47
N ALA A 64 -2.24 -0.09 -11.76
CA ALA A 64 -3.60 -0.41 -12.18
C ALA A 64 -4.06 -1.74 -11.62
N ARG A 65 -3.18 -2.72 -11.54
CA ARG A 65 -3.48 -4.03 -10.99
C ARG A 65 -3.49 -4.06 -9.48
N LYS A 66 -3.08 -2.98 -8.85
CA LYS A 66 -3.01 -2.87 -7.38
C LYS A 66 -2.07 -3.90 -6.77
N SER A 67 -1.01 -4.21 -7.48
CA SER A 67 0.01 -5.12 -6.96
C SER A 67 0.91 -4.42 -5.95
N ASP A 68 1.67 -5.20 -5.20
CA ASP A 68 2.60 -4.63 -4.24
C ASP A 68 3.70 -3.81 -4.91
N TYR A 69 4.02 -4.11 -6.15
CA TYR A 69 5.01 -3.33 -6.89
C TYR A 69 4.46 -2.00 -7.37
N GLY A 70 3.16 -1.83 -7.47
CA GLY A 70 2.54 -0.63 -8.01
C GLY A 70 3.11 0.65 -7.43
N ARG A 71 3.52 1.57 -8.30
CA ARG A 71 4.15 2.82 -7.89
C ARG A 71 4.07 3.85 -8.99
N LYS A 72 4.30 5.08 -8.60
CA LYS A 72 4.44 6.19 -9.53
C LYS A 72 5.56 7.06 -9.02
N ASP A 73 6.62 7.14 -9.79
CA ASP A 73 7.72 8.04 -9.46
C ASP A 73 7.29 9.45 -9.86
N GLU A 74 6.79 10.22 -8.91
CA GLU A 74 6.21 11.54 -9.20
C GLU A 74 7.22 12.48 -9.84
N LYS A 75 8.46 12.41 -9.41
CA LYS A 75 9.50 13.25 -9.97
C LYS A 75 9.75 12.93 -11.43
N ARG A 76 9.90 11.67 -11.75
CA ARG A 76 10.08 11.25 -13.13
C ARG A 76 8.84 11.52 -13.97
N PHE A 77 7.68 11.29 -13.39
CA PHE A 77 6.42 11.54 -14.10
C PHE A 77 6.31 12.99 -14.53
N ALA A 78 6.76 13.91 -13.67
CA ALA A 78 6.73 15.33 -13.98
C ALA A 78 7.83 15.74 -14.95
N ALA A 79 9.02 15.16 -14.83
CA ALA A 79 10.20 15.62 -15.54
C ALA A 79 10.55 14.83 -16.79
N ASP A 80 10.13 13.57 -16.87
CA ASP A 80 10.50 12.67 -17.97
C ASP A 80 9.27 12.31 -18.79
N PRO A 81 9.11 12.90 -19.98
CA PRO A 81 7.92 12.61 -20.82
C PRO A 81 7.81 11.14 -21.22
N ARG A 82 8.92 10.44 -21.36
CA ARG A 82 8.89 9.03 -21.74
C ARG A 82 8.39 8.17 -20.60
N TYR A 83 8.84 8.45 -19.39
CA TYR A 83 8.33 7.73 -18.23
C TYR A 83 6.83 7.99 -18.07
N ARG A 84 6.41 9.25 -18.20
CA ARG A 84 5.01 9.64 -18.09
C ARG A 84 4.16 8.93 -19.13
N MET A 85 4.63 8.90 -20.37
CA MET A 85 3.90 8.23 -21.44
C MET A 85 3.77 6.74 -21.16
N GLY A 86 4.86 6.10 -20.76
CA GLY A 86 4.83 4.68 -20.43
C GLY A 86 3.87 4.40 -19.28
N TRP A 87 3.94 5.23 -18.23
CA TRP A 87 3.10 5.05 -17.05
C TRP A 87 1.62 5.15 -17.41
N ASN A 88 1.26 6.18 -18.15
CA ASN A 88 -0.13 6.38 -18.56
C ASN A 88 -0.62 5.25 -19.45
N ASP A 89 0.21 4.79 -20.37
CA ASP A 89 -0.15 3.69 -21.26
C ASP A 89 -0.34 2.40 -20.46
N GLY A 90 0.60 2.08 -19.59
CA GLY A 90 0.50 0.87 -18.78
C GLY A 90 -0.71 0.90 -17.89
N PHE A 91 -0.95 2.01 -17.22
CA PHE A 91 -2.12 2.15 -16.36
C PHE A 91 -3.41 1.98 -17.16
N SER A 92 -3.50 2.62 -18.30
CA SER A 92 -4.71 2.55 -19.14
C SER A 92 -4.97 1.13 -19.63
N ILE A 93 -3.94 0.47 -20.16
CA ILE A 93 -4.09 -0.85 -20.71
C ILE A 93 -4.44 -1.87 -19.63
N CYS A 94 -3.76 -1.80 -18.50
CA CYS A 94 -3.96 -2.78 -17.42
C CYS A 94 -5.20 -2.49 -16.58
N SER A 95 -5.82 -1.33 -16.74
CA SER A 95 -7.09 -1.02 -16.10
C SER A 95 -8.28 -1.64 -16.82
N ARG A 96 -8.08 -2.07 -18.02
CA ARG A 96 -9.16 -2.68 -18.80
C ARG A 96 -9.43 -4.10 -18.31
N LYS A 97 -10.67 -4.49 -18.38
CA LYS A 97 -11.07 -5.85 -17.98
C LYS A 97 -11.48 -6.66 -19.18
#